data_4caa4ab6067e08ee9ee81c34fa33dc2a
#
_entry.id   4caa4ab6067e08ee9ee81c34fa33dc2a
#
_cell.length_a   1.000
_cell.length_b   1.000
_cell.length_c   1.000
_cell.angle_alpha   90.00
_cell.angle_beta   90.00
_cell.angle_gamma   90.00
#
_symmetry.space_group_name_H-M   'P 1'
#
loop_
_entity.id
_entity.type
_entity.pdbx_description
1 polymer ?
#
loop_
_entity_poly.entity_id
_entity_poly.type
_entity_poly.pdbx_seq_one_letter_code
_entity_poly.pdbx_strand_id
1 'polypeptide(L)'
;MKKYFFYFLFLLVSQNISAQNIEKINFILNQIFNEEVDSVKIALNDTLKTVLEVLLDEESFYADFKNVKYIGKITSKDNLVNIYSWNIPLKDAMFFNCIIQQKNGKFDFLSQKNCYKPSQNQTIYPNNWYGALYYQIVPFNQKNKTYYMLAGVGQYQYATKIKILEVLDFQFDKPSFGHPVFFKDEKITLSRIVFEYDANSSMFLEYNEKKKRFEFDHLSPMRVKNEEVISVGSDMSIDGYKQIGDYWKLVPDLDVKNNRTKKVKIKY
;
A
#
# COMPACT_ATOMS: atom_id res chain seq x y z
N MET A 1 -20.77 40.97 -32.35
CA MET A 1 -19.51 40.23 -32.05
C MET A 1 -19.01 40.67 -30.69
N LYS A 2 -19.40 40.01 -29.59
CA LYS A 2 -18.86 40.18 -28.22
C LYS A 2 -19.65 39.25 -27.26
N LYS A 3 -19.47 37.89 -27.41
CA LYS A 3 -20.12 36.96 -26.48
C LYS A 3 -19.30 35.71 -26.18
N TYR A 4 -18.00 35.63 -26.51
CA TYR A 4 -17.21 34.43 -26.33
C TYR A 4 -15.95 34.57 -25.43
N PHE A 5 -15.90 35.60 -24.56
CA PHE A 5 -14.72 35.84 -23.73
C PHE A 5 -14.88 35.46 -22.25
N PHE A 6 -15.97 34.81 -21.86
CA PHE A 6 -16.27 34.56 -20.43
C PHE A 6 -16.20 33.07 -20.03
N TYR A 7 -15.84 32.17 -20.92
CA TYR A 7 -15.81 30.72 -20.62
C TYR A 7 -14.42 30.12 -20.38
N PHE A 8 -13.37 30.93 -20.31
CA PHE A 8 -11.98 30.39 -20.20
C PHE A 8 -11.30 30.62 -18.85
N LEU A 9 -12.04 31.12 -17.85
CA LEU A 9 -11.43 31.39 -16.52
C LEU A 9 -11.90 30.42 -15.43
N PHE A 10 -12.46 29.25 -15.78
CA PHE A 10 -12.99 28.31 -14.78
C PHE A 10 -12.23 26.98 -14.72
N LEU A 11 -11.04 26.92 -15.27
CA LEU A 11 -10.26 25.67 -15.38
C LEU A 11 -8.83 25.84 -14.90
N LEU A 12 -8.61 26.17 -13.63
CA LEU A 12 -7.33 25.94 -12.93
C LEU A 12 -7.44 26.36 -11.45
N VAL A 13 -8.48 25.91 -10.75
CA VAL A 13 -8.35 25.76 -9.31
C VAL A 13 -8.05 24.28 -9.07
N SER A 14 -6.81 23.89 -9.34
CA SER A 14 -6.24 22.74 -8.67
C SER A 14 -6.23 23.12 -7.19
N GLN A 15 -7.14 22.56 -6.41
CA GLN A 15 -7.16 22.78 -4.96
C GLN A 15 -5.91 22.09 -4.41
N ASN A 16 -4.83 22.84 -4.37
CA ASN A 16 -3.64 22.46 -3.65
C ASN A 16 -3.99 22.56 -2.16
N ILE A 17 -3.70 21.51 -1.40
CA ILE A 17 -3.54 21.67 0.05
C ILE A 17 -2.66 22.90 0.22
N SER A 18 -3.12 23.88 1.00
CA SER A 18 -2.38 25.14 1.11
C SER A 18 -0.95 24.84 1.56
N ALA A 19 0.04 25.59 1.07
CA ALA A 19 1.43 25.46 1.48
C ALA A 19 1.56 25.45 3.01
N GLN A 20 0.76 26.24 3.70
CA GLN A 20 0.72 26.31 5.16
C GLN A 20 0.30 24.97 5.80
N ASN A 21 -0.64 24.24 5.20
CA ASN A 21 -1.06 22.93 5.71
C ASN A 21 0.04 21.88 5.52
N ILE A 22 0.72 21.90 4.37
CA ILE A 22 1.88 21.02 4.11
C ILE A 22 3.00 21.31 5.09
N GLU A 23 3.31 22.58 5.36
CA GLU A 23 4.31 22.96 6.36
C GLU A 23 3.94 22.46 7.76
N LYS A 24 2.69 22.61 8.19
CA LYS A 24 2.20 22.12 9.47
C LYS A 24 2.32 20.61 9.59
N ILE A 25 1.91 19.85 8.56
CA ILE A 25 2.05 18.39 8.52
C ILE A 25 3.52 18.00 8.63
N ASN A 26 4.39 18.58 7.80
CA ASN A 26 5.82 18.29 7.79
C ASN A 26 6.49 18.67 9.11
N PHE A 27 6.07 19.74 9.77
CA PHE A 27 6.55 20.12 11.09
C PHE A 27 6.25 19.04 12.15
N ILE A 28 5.00 18.57 12.21
CA ILE A 28 4.60 17.50 13.14
C ILE A 28 5.36 16.19 12.83
N LEU A 29 5.47 15.82 11.55
CA LEU A 29 6.22 14.64 11.14
C LEU A 29 7.71 14.73 11.54
N ASN A 30 8.33 15.89 11.33
CA ASN A 30 9.72 16.11 11.77
C ASN A 30 9.85 15.97 13.30
N GLN A 31 8.89 16.46 14.10
CA GLN A 31 8.89 16.25 15.53
C GLN A 31 8.78 14.76 15.89
N ILE A 32 7.89 13.99 15.25
CA ILE A 32 7.74 12.55 15.46
C ILE A 32 9.06 11.82 15.22
N PHE A 33 9.75 12.14 14.10
CA PHE A 33 10.99 11.43 13.73
C PHE A 33 12.22 11.84 14.54
N ASN A 34 12.21 13.02 15.17
CA ASN A 34 13.29 13.50 16.04
C ASN A 34 13.04 13.23 17.54
N GLU A 35 11.85 12.79 17.91
CA GLU A 35 11.52 12.45 19.30
C GLU A 35 12.13 11.08 19.66
N GLU A 36 12.49 10.88 20.92
CA GLU A 36 13.02 9.61 21.43
C GLU A 36 11.97 8.82 22.22
N VAL A 37 11.01 9.52 22.83
CA VAL A 37 10.02 8.93 23.74
C VAL A 37 8.80 8.44 22.95
N ASP A 38 8.55 7.14 22.95
CA ASP A 38 7.47 6.50 22.18
C ASP A 38 6.08 7.06 22.48
N SER A 39 5.76 7.35 23.75
CA SER A 39 4.47 7.93 24.14
C SER A 39 4.26 9.32 23.56
N VAL A 40 5.33 10.12 23.45
CA VAL A 40 5.28 11.45 22.82
C VAL A 40 5.12 11.34 21.32
N LYS A 41 5.82 10.40 20.66
CA LYS A 41 5.60 10.09 19.22
C LYS A 41 4.15 9.74 18.92
N ILE A 42 3.54 8.91 19.77
CA ILE A 42 2.13 8.50 19.61
C ILE A 42 1.20 9.70 19.76
N ALA A 43 1.41 10.56 20.78
CA ALA A 43 0.61 11.76 20.98
C ALA A 43 0.74 12.77 19.80
N LEU A 44 1.95 12.94 19.27
CA LEU A 44 2.19 13.75 18.06
C LEU A 44 1.50 13.15 16.84
N ASN A 45 1.47 11.83 16.72
CA ASN A 45 0.73 11.15 15.64
C ASN A 45 -0.78 11.34 15.75
N ASP A 46 -1.34 11.37 16.96
CA ASP A 46 -2.77 11.67 17.14
C ASP A 46 -3.06 13.14 16.79
N THR A 47 -2.15 14.06 17.09
CA THR A 47 -2.23 15.44 16.59
C THR A 47 -2.18 15.51 15.07
N LEU A 48 -1.28 14.74 14.43
CA LEU A 48 -1.20 14.64 12.96
C LEU A 48 -2.51 14.13 12.36
N LYS A 49 -3.12 13.10 12.95
CA LYS A 49 -4.42 12.58 12.49
C LYS A 49 -5.51 13.65 12.56
N THR A 50 -5.60 14.40 13.66
CA THR A 50 -6.57 15.50 13.79
C THR A 50 -6.38 16.57 12.71
N VAL A 51 -5.12 16.89 12.36
CA VAL A 51 -4.84 17.83 11.26
C VAL A 51 -5.28 17.26 9.92
N LEU A 52 -4.99 15.98 9.66
CA LEU A 52 -5.39 15.31 8.43
C LEU A 52 -6.92 15.17 8.32
N GLU A 53 -7.62 14.92 9.42
CA GLU A 53 -9.07 14.79 9.47
C GLU A 53 -9.77 16.09 9.01
N VAL A 54 -9.23 17.23 9.40
CA VAL A 54 -9.76 18.54 8.98
C VAL A 54 -9.48 18.84 7.50
N LEU A 55 -8.41 18.24 6.95
CA LEU A 55 -7.95 18.55 5.59
C LEU A 55 -8.51 17.58 4.53
N LEU A 56 -8.99 16.40 4.94
CA LEU A 56 -9.44 15.37 4.00
C LEU A 56 -10.96 15.44 3.86
N ASP A 57 -11.39 15.97 2.73
CA ASP A 57 -12.78 16.06 2.29
C ASP A 57 -12.91 15.62 0.82
N GLU A 58 -14.04 15.83 0.19
CA GLU A 58 -14.26 15.53 -1.22
C GLU A 58 -13.36 16.38 -2.13
N GLU A 59 -13.19 17.65 -1.79
CA GLU A 59 -12.40 18.61 -2.57
C GLU A 59 -10.90 18.28 -2.53
N SER A 60 -10.41 17.79 -1.38
CA SER A 60 -9.02 17.41 -1.16
C SER A 60 -8.64 16.06 -1.85
N PHE A 61 -9.59 15.32 -2.40
CA PHE A 61 -9.34 14.03 -3.04
C PHE A 61 -8.24 14.12 -4.10
N TYR A 62 -8.21 15.22 -4.86
CA TYR A 62 -7.21 15.45 -5.92
C TYR A 62 -5.98 16.23 -5.44
N ALA A 63 -5.90 16.55 -4.15
CA ALA A 63 -4.81 17.34 -3.61
C ALA A 63 -3.44 16.66 -3.80
N ASP A 64 -2.42 17.46 -4.12
CA ASP A 64 -1.05 16.97 -4.29
C ASP A 64 -0.36 16.83 -2.93
N PHE A 65 0.12 15.63 -2.63
CA PHE A 65 0.87 15.27 -1.43
C PHE A 65 2.38 15.11 -1.66
N LYS A 66 2.89 15.45 -2.87
CA LYS A 66 4.32 15.25 -3.21
C LYS A 66 5.30 15.92 -2.25
N ASN A 67 4.89 17.04 -1.65
CA ASN A 67 5.69 17.80 -0.72
C ASN A 67 5.46 17.40 0.75
N VAL A 68 4.59 16.44 1.03
CA VAL A 68 4.41 15.87 2.37
C VAL A 68 5.43 14.76 2.54
N LYS A 69 6.31 14.93 3.54
CA LYS A 69 7.34 13.94 3.86
C LYS A 69 6.72 12.78 4.64
N TYR A 70 7.30 11.59 4.50
CA TYR A 70 6.98 10.39 5.28
C TYR A 70 5.55 9.85 5.15
N ILE A 71 4.65 10.50 4.40
CA ILE A 71 3.32 9.98 4.07
C ILE A 71 3.29 9.63 2.59
N GLY A 72 3.10 8.34 2.28
CA GLY A 72 2.86 7.89 0.92
C GLY A 72 1.39 8.07 0.54
N LYS A 73 1.10 8.70 -0.61
CA LYS A 73 -0.24 8.73 -1.23
C LYS A 73 -0.23 7.89 -2.49
N ILE A 74 -1.18 6.97 -2.60
CA ILE A 74 -1.49 6.25 -3.83
C ILE A 74 -2.96 6.45 -4.20
N THR A 75 -3.25 6.52 -5.50
CA THR A 75 -4.60 6.70 -6.03
C THR A 75 -4.92 5.55 -6.98
N SER A 76 -6.12 4.99 -6.86
CA SER A 76 -6.59 3.96 -7.78
C SER A 76 -6.76 4.52 -9.20
N LYS A 77 -6.56 3.67 -10.22
CA LYS A 77 -6.63 4.09 -11.63
C LYS A 77 -8.00 4.62 -12.06
N ASP A 78 -9.07 4.17 -11.41
CA ASP A 78 -10.43 4.65 -11.61
C ASP A 78 -10.70 5.99 -10.92
N ASN A 79 -9.72 6.51 -10.15
CA ASN A 79 -9.82 7.73 -9.35
C ASN A 79 -10.99 7.72 -8.35
N LEU A 80 -11.26 6.58 -7.72
CA LEU A 80 -12.32 6.43 -6.72
C LEU A 80 -11.79 6.27 -5.30
N VAL A 81 -10.52 5.86 -5.14
CA VAL A 81 -9.91 5.58 -3.84
C VAL A 81 -8.50 6.15 -3.76
N ASN A 82 -8.23 6.89 -2.68
CA ASN A 82 -6.89 7.25 -2.24
C ASN A 82 -6.51 6.45 -0.99
N ILE A 83 -5.25 6.07 -0.89
CA ILE A 83 -4.66 5.51 0.31
C ILE A 83 -3.47 6.37 0.71
N TYR A 84 -3.49 6.83 1.95
CA TYR A 84 -2.36 7.51 2.58
C TYR A 84 -1.80 6.58 3.64
N SER A 85 -0.52 6.28 3.63
CA SER A 85 0.07 5.41 4.62
C SER A 85 1.42 5.93 5.11
N TRP A 86 1.66 5.77 6.41
CA TRP A 86 2.91 6.13 7.06
C TRP A 86 3.19 5.23 8.26
N ASN A 87 4.44 5.21 8.69
CA ASN A 87 4.85 4.49 9.88
C ASN A 87 5.66 5.39 10.81
N ILE A 88 5.62 5.08 12.08
CA ILE A 88 6.37 5.73 13.14
C ILE A 88 7.35 4.73 13.73
N PRO A 89 8.67 5.03 13.73
CA PRO A 89 9.64 4.18 14.38
C PRO A 89 9.53 4.31 15.89
N LEU A 90 9.10 3.25 16.58
CA LEU A 90 9.16 3.08 18.01
C LEU A 90 10.42 2.32 18.41
N LYS A 91 10.77 2.34 19.71
CA LYS A 91 11.96 1.68 20.22
C LYS A 91 12.04 0.19 19.81
N ASP A 92 10.92 -0.50 19.93
CA ASP A 92 10.86 -1.96 19.73
C ASP A 92 9.93 -2.40 18.59
N ALA A 93 9.37 -1.48 17.82
CA ALA A 93 8.45 -1.79 16.73
C ALA A 93 8.29 -0.64 15.72
N MET A 94 7.75 -0.95 14.56
CA MET A 94 7.16 0.05 13.67
C MET A 94 5.67 0.16 13.95
N PHE A 95 5.17 1.37 14.07
CA PHE A 95 3.75 1.65 14.27
C PHE A 95 3.14 2.23 13.00
N PHE A 96 2.27 1.45 12.34
CA PHE A 96 1.70 1.78 11.05
C PHE A 96 0.37 2.51 11.18
N ASN A 97 0.16 3.46 10.28
CA ASN A 97 -1.08 4.22 10.14
C ASN A 97 -1.49 4.29 8.67
N CYS A 98 -2.78 4.36 8.43
CA CYS A 98 -3.33 4.46 7.09
C CYS A 98 -4.64 5.26 7.10
N ILE A 99 -4.91 5.96 6.00
CA ILE A 99 -6.20 6.57 5.72
C ILE A 99 -6.67 6.02 4.38
N ILE A 100 -7.90 5.54 4.34
CA ILE A 100 -8.61 5.19 3.12
C ILE A 100 -9.62 6.29 2.85
N GLN A 101 -9.43 7.04 1.77
CA GLN A 101 -10.35 8.10 1.34
C GLN A 101 -11.07 7.67 0.07
N GLN A 102 -12.39 7.75 0.08
CA GLN A 102 -13.24 7.56 -1.08
C GLN A 102 -13.51 8.90 -1.77
N LYS A 103 -13.74 8.89 -3.08
CA LYS A 103 -14.00 10.10 -3.86
C LYS A 103 -15.18 10.93 -3.37
N ASN A 104 -16.17 10.30 -2.72
CA ASN A 104 -17.32 10.98 -2.13
C ASN A 104 -17.01 11.72 -0.80
N GLY A 105 -15.74 11.89 -0.44
CA GLY A 105 -15.29 12.55 0.77
C GLY A 105 -15.27 11.66 2.02
N LYS A 106 -15.84 10.45 1.97
CA LYS A 106 -15.77 9.53 3.11
C LYS A 106 -14.34 9.02 3.29
N PHE A 107 -13.90 8.95 4.53
CA PHE A 107 -12.60 8.37 4.85
C PHE A 107 -12.61 7.60 6.17
N ASP A 108 -11.69 6.68 6.31
CA ASP A 108 -11.49 5.87 7.50
C ASP A 108 -10.02 5.91 7.91
N PHE A 109 -9.77 6.21 9.20
CA PHE A 109 -8.45 6.09 9.82
C PHE A 109 -8.22 4.68 10.32
N LEU A 110 -7.04 4.14 9.99
CA LEU A 110 -6.57 2.87 10.49
C LEU A 110 -5.27 3.09 11.25
N SER A 111 -5.20 2.56 12.45
CA SER A 111 -3.96 2.52 13.23
C SER A 111 -3.74 1.10 13.69
N GLN A 112 -2.53 0.63 13.56
CA GLN A 112 -2.13 -0.67 14.07
C GLN A 112 -2.34 -0.71 15.60
N LYS A 113 -3.15 -1.63 16.09
CA LYS A 113 -3.35 -1.81 17.53
C LYS A 113 -2.46 -2.91 18.09
N ASN A 114 -2.29 -3.96 17.32
CA ASN A 114 -1.53 -5.14 17.70
C ASN A 114 -0.58 -5.52 16.55
N CYS A 115 0.62 -5.94 16.91
CA CYS A 115 1.60 -6.42 15.96
C CYS A 115 1.44 -7.92 15.79
N TYR A 116 0.90 -8.37 14.67
CA TYR A 116 0.69 -9.79 14.36
C TYR A 116 0.79 -10.07 12.87
N LYS A 117 1.12 -11.30 12.52
CA LYS A 117 1.08 -11.79 11.14
C LYS A 117 -0.37 -11.98 10.69
N PRO A 118 -0.83 -11.28 9.64
CA PRO A 118 -2.21 -11.41 9.20
C PRO A 118 -2.50 -12.81 8.65
N SER A 119 -3.66 -13.36 9.03
CA SER A 119 -4.15 -14.63 8.49
C SER A 119 -4.49 -14.50 7.01
N GLN A 120 -4.12 -15.50 6.21
CA GLN A 120 -4.41 -15.53 4.77
C GLN A 120 -5.89 -15.81 4.45
N ASN A 121 -6.69 -16.27 5.42
CA ASN A 121 -8.06 -16.74 5.19
C ASN A 121 -9.14 -15.85 5.82
N GLN A 122 -8.76 -14.76 6.50
CA GLN A 122 -9.70 -13.92 7.23
C GLN A 122 -9.87 -12.55 6.58
N THR A 123 -11.08 -12.03 6.65
CA THR A 123 -11.36 -10.61 6.42
C THR A 123 -10.98 -9.81 7.67
N ILE A 124 -10.27 -8.72 7.48
CA ILE A 124 -9.81 -7.82 8.55
C ILE A 124 -10.52 -6.49 8.37
N TYR A 125 -10.97 -5.90 9.48
CA TYR A 125 -11.65 -4.61 9.53
C TYR A 125 -10.74 -3.54 10.14
N PRO A 126 -11.05 -2.24 9.99
CA PRO A 126 -10.21 -1.14 10.46
C PRO A 126 -9.81 -1.22 11.94
N ASN A 127 -10.71 -1.71 12.80
CA ASN A 127 -10.48 -1.83 14.24
C ASN A 127 -9.47 -2.93 14.63
N ASN A 128 -9.15 -3.83 13.72
CA ASN A 128 -8.19 -4.93 13.92
C ASN A 128 -7.16 -5.00 12.78
N TRP A 129 -6.84 -3.85 12.17
CA TRP A 129 -5.87 -3.79 11.09
C TRP A 129 -4.44 -4.02 11.62
N TYR A 130 -3.67 -4.87 10.93
CA TYR A 130 -2.35 -5.35 11.34
C TYR A 130 -1.20 -4.39 11.04
N GLY A 131 -1.42 -3.38 10.21
CA GLY A 131 -0.41 -2.38 9.82
C GLY A 131 0.36 -2.73 8.55
N ALA A 132 0.30 -1.81 7.58
CA ALA A 132 1.08 -1.89 6.33
C ALA A 132 1.28 -0.51 5.70
N LEU A 133 2.37 -0.33 4.93
CA LEU A 133 2.53 0.76 3.97
C LEU A 133 2.12 0.23 2.60
N TYR A 134 1.02 0.74 2.05
CA TYR A 134 0.58 0.37 0.72
C TYR A 134 1.26 1.26 -0.32
N TYR A 135 1.83 0.63 -1.35
CA TYR A 135 2.54 1.31 -2.42
C TYR A 135 1.95 1.07 -3.82
N GLN A 136 0.99 0.15 -3.94
CA GLN A 136 0.21 -0.03 -5.17
C GLN A 136 -1.25 -0.35 -4.87
N ILE A 137 -2.14 0.17 -5.72
CA ILE A 137 -3.57 -0.09 -5.73
C ILE A 137 -4.04 -0.33 -7.16
N VAL A 138 -4.63 -1.50 -7.43
CA VAL A 138 -5.06 -1.92 -8.76
C VAL A 138 -6.53 -2.32 -8.71
N PRO A 139 -7.44 -1.56 -9.36
CA PRO A 139 -8.84 -1.95 -9.45
C PRO A 139 -9.00 -3.20 -10.33
N PHE A 140 -9.86 -4.11 -9.92
CA PHE A 140 -10.26 -5.27 -10.69
C PHE A 140 -11.73 -5.61 -10.46
N ASN A 141 -12.36 -6.29 -11.42
CA ASN A 141 -13.75 -6.67 -11.33
C ASN A 141 -13.90 -8.16 -11.03
N GLN A 142 -14.84 -8.49 -10.13
CA GLN A 142 -15.32 -9.84 -9.89
C GLN A 142 -16.85 -9.78 -9.73
N LYS A 143 -17.59 -10.62 -10.46
CA LYS A 143 -19.06 -10.70 -10.40
C LYS A 143 -19.76 -9.33 -10.43
N ASN A 144 -19.38 -8.45 -11.34
CA ASN A 144 -19.93 -7.09 -11.53
C ASN A 144 -19.69 -6.11 -10.36
N LYS A 145 -18.76 -6.41 -9.46
CA LYS A 145 -18.32 -5.51 -8.39
C LYS A 145 -16.84 -5.19 -8.57
N THR A 146 -16.49 -3.93 -8.36
CA THR A 146 -15.08 -3.48 -8.34
C THR A 146 -14.48 -3.69 -6.96
N TYR A 147 -13.30 -4.29 -6.95
CA TYR A 147 -12.42 -4.49 -5.80
C TYR A 147 -11.06 -3.87 -6.10
N TYR A 148 -10.26 -3.67 -5.07
CA TYR A 148 -8.93 -3.08 -5.21
C TYR A 148 -7.87 -4.03 -4.67
N MET A 149 -6.98 -4.50 -5.55
CA MET A 149 -5.81 -5.26 -5.13
C MET A 149 -4.74 -4.31 -4.61
N LEU A 150 -4.30 -4.52 -3.39
CA LEU A 150 -3.27 -3.74 -2.71
C LEU A 150 -1.98 -4.53 -2.63
N ALA A 151 -0.86 -3.89 -2.95
CA ALA A 151 0.46 -4.37 -2.57
C ALA A 151 1.02 -3.47 -1.47
N GLY A 152 1.50 -4.10 -0.39
CA GLY A 152 1.99 -3.41 0.79
C GLY A 152 3.20 -4.07 1.42
N VAL A 153 3.84 -3.35 2.34
CA VAL A 153 4.94 -3.84 3.19
C VAL A 153 4.59 -3.57 4.65
N GLY A 154 4.87 -4.56 5.49
CA GLY A 154 4.67 -4.46 6.93
C GLY A 154 5.79 -5.16 7.70
N GLN A 155 5.72 -5.05 9.02
CA GLN A 155 6.65 -5.72 9.92
C GLN A 155 5.92 -6.04 11.22
N TYR A 156 6.00 -7.29 11.67
CA TYR A 156 5.43 -7.71 12.94
C TYR A 156 6.50 -8.31 13.88
N GLN A 157 7.71 -8.56 13.38
CA GLN A 157 8.87 -9.00 14.14
C GLN A 157 10.13 -8.29 13.64
N TYR A 158 11.14 -8.13 14.50
CA TYR A 158 12.40 -7.50 14.09
C TYR A 158 13.18 -8.29 13.05
N ALA A 159 13.17 -9.62 13.18
CA ALA A 159 13.94 -10.51 12.34
C ALA A 159 13.38 -10.67 10.93
N THR A 160 12.11 -10.31 10.71
CA THR A 160 11.43 -10.51 9.43
C THR A 160 10.67 -9.27 8.98
N LYS A 161 10.51 -9.15 7.67
CA LYS A 161 9.59 -8.25 6.99
C LYS A 161 8.52 -9.04 6.28
N ILE A 162 7.39 -8.42 6.02
CA ILE A 162 6.34 -9.01 5.19
C ILE A 162 6.03 -8.11 4.00
N LYS A 163 5.83 -8.72 2.82
CA LYS A 163 5.05 -8.12 1.75
C LYS A 163 3.69 -8.78 1.67
N ILE A 164 2.71 -8.01 1.28
CA ILE A 164 1.32 -8.42 1.31
C ILE A 164 0.69 -8.07 -0.02
N LEU A 165 -0.06 -9.04 -0.55
CA LEU A 165 -0.97 -8.85 -1.66
C LEU A 165 -2.36 -9.19 -1.14
N GLU A 166 -3.27 -8.20 -1.08
CA GLU A 166 -4.60 -8.38 -0.52
C GLU A 166 -5.66 -7.52 -1.19
N VAL A 167 -6.90 -7.83 -0.94
CA VAL A 167 -8.05 -7.13 -1.52
C VAL A 167 -8.64 -6.15 -0.51
N LEU A 168 -8.76 -4.89 -0.92
CA LEU A 168 -9.61 -3.89 -0.27
C LEU A 168 -10.99 -3.94 -0.91
N ASP A 169 -12.00 -4.06 -0.07
CA ASP A 169 -13.42 -3.99 -0.40
C ASP A 169 -14.12 -2.95 0.46
N PHE A 170 -15.26 -2.46 -0.02
CA PHE A 170 -16.13 -1.57 0.75
C PHE A 170 -17.47 -2.27 1.01
N GLN A 171 -17.80 -2.42 2.29
CA GLN A 171 -19.08 -2.94 2.77
C GLN A 171 -19.81 -1.81 3.50
N PHE A 172 -20.93 -1.37 2.94
CA PHE A 172 -21.66 -0.19 3.46
C PHE A 172 -20.76 1.03 3.64
N ASP A 173 -19.91 1.31 2.64
CA ASP A 173 -18.91 2.38 2.61
C ASP A 173 -17.77 2.24 3.64
N LYS A 174 -17.68 1.13 4.38
CA LYS A 174 -16.57 0.86 5.29
C LYS A 174 -15.55 -0.07 4.65
N PRO A 175 -14.25 0.24 4.77
CA PRO A 175 -13.21 -0.60 4.21
C PRO A 175 -13.12 -1.94 4.95
N SER A 176 -12.85 -2.99 4.21
CA SER A 176 -12.49 -4.30 4.71
C SER A 176 -11.36 -4.87 3.88
N PHE A 177 -10.48 -5.65 4.51
CA PHE A 177 -9.27 -6.18 3.90
C PHE A 177 -9.33 -7.70 3.85
N GLY A 178 -9.07 -8.26 2.68
CA GLY A 178 -9.10 -9.69 2.43
C GLY A 178 -10.46 -10.17 1.93
N HIS A 179 -10.48 -10.51 0.66
CA HIS A 179 -11.58 -11.16 -0.03
C HIS A 179 -11.04 -12.42 -0.73
N PRO A 180 -11.74 -13.59 -0.68
CA PRO A 180 -11.22 -14.85 -1.16
C PRO A 180 -11.15 -14.89 -2.70
N VAL A 181 -10.05 -14.45 -3.26
CA VAL A 181 -9.78 -14.38 -4.71
C VAL A 181 -8.53 -15.12 -5.15
N PHE A 182 -7.60 -15.41 -4.23
CA PHE A 182 -6.37 -16.09 -4.61
C PHE A 182 -6.59 -17.60 -4.62
N PHE A 183 -6.54 -18.14 -5.81
CA PHE A 183 -6.74 -19.57 -6.02
C PHE A 183 -5.47 -20.33 -5.64
N LYS A 184 -5.54 -21.15 -4.60
CA LYS A 184 -4.43 -21.96 -4.13
C LYS A 184 -4.46 -23.35 -4.75
N ASP A 185 -5.62 -23.98 -4.74
CA ASP A 185 -5.92 -25.26 -5.36
C ASP A 185 -7.41 -25.34 -5.74
N GLU A 186 -7.88 -26.45 -6.27
CA GLU A 186 -9.27 -26.59 -6.79
C GLU A 186 -10.36 -26.33 -5.76
N LYS A 187 -10.04 -26.25 -4.46
CA LYS A 187 -11.01 -26.12 -3.36
C LYS A 187 -10.75 -24.95 -2.43
N ILE A 188 -9.54 -24.35 -2.47
CA ILE A 188 -9.11 -23.36 -1.48
C ILE A 188 -8.81 -22.04 -2.16
N THR A 189 -9.50 -20.99 -1.70
CA THR A 189 -9.17 -19.60 -2.05
C THR A 189 -8.65 -18.89 -0.79
N LEU A 190 -7.60 -18.08 -0.98
CA LEU A 190 -7.05 -17.24 0.08
C LEU A 190 -7.55 -15.81 -0.09
N SER A 191 -7.72 -15.12 1.03
CA SER A 191 -8.14 -13.70 1.07
C SER A 191 -6.97 -12.73 0.89
N ARG A 192 -5.75 -13.19 1.16
CA ARG A 192 -4.49 -12.48 0.95
C ARG A 192 -3.32 -13.43 0.83
N ILE A 193 -2.23 -12.93 0.25
CA ILE A 193 -0.95 -13.61 0.23
C ILE A 193 0.01 -12.82 1.13
N VAL A 194 0.69 -13.52 2.03
CA VAL A 194 1.69 -12.96 2.94
C VAL A 194 3.03 -13.59 2.63
N PHE A 195 3.95 -12.78 2.17
CA PHE A 195 5.34 -13.15 1.90
C PHE A 195 6.19 -12.70 3.08
N GLU A 196 6.68 -13.64 3.86
CA GLU A 196 7.57 -13.35 4.99
C GLU A 196 9.01 -13.70 4.62
N TYR A 197 9.92 -12.76 4.85
CA TYR A 197 11.32 -12.90 4.50
C TYR A 197 12.23 -12.23 5.53
N ASP A 198 13.51 -12.59 5.55
CA ASP A 198 14.51 -12.04 6.47
C ASP A 198 14.60 -10.51 6.36
N ALA A 199 14.67 -9.83 7.50
CA ALA A 199 14.70 -8.35 7.56
C ALA A 199 15.90 -7.73 6.83
N ASN A 200 17.01 -8.48 6.68
CA ASN A 200 18.20 -8.06 5.94
C ASN A 200 18.12 -8.39 4.43
N SER A 201 17.08 -9.10 4.02
CA SER A 201 16.81 -9.40 2.61
C SER A 201 15.91 -8.35 1.98
N SER A 202 15.88 -8.33 0.65
CA SER A 202 14.91 -7.59 -0.13
C SER A 202 14.03 -8.55 -0.91
N MET A 203 12.80 -8.14 -1.19
CA MET A 203 11.85 -8.87 -2.02
C MET A 203 11.16 -7.89 -2.96
N PHE A 204 11.09 -8.25 -4.22
CA PHE A 204 10.30 -7.56 -5.23
C PHE A 204 8.84 -8.02 -5.18
N LEU A 205 7.89 -7.11 -5.31
CA LEU A 205 6.47 -7.40 -5.56
C LEU A 205 5.87 -6.17 -6.22
N GLU A 206 5.48 -6.27 -7.50
CA GLU A 206 4.90 -5.16 -8.25
C GLU A 206 3.88 -5.63 -9.30
N TYR A 207 2.93 -4.75 -9.63
CA TYR A 207 1.99 -4.99 -10.72
C TYR A 207 2.60 -4.59 -12.06
N ASN A 208 2.66 -5.54 -12.97
CA ASN A 208 3.08 -5.31 -14.35
C ASN A 208 1.86 -4.95 -15.21
N GLU A 209 1.72 -3.68 -15.52
CA GLU A 209 0.61 -3.12 -16.30
C GLU A 209 0.46 -3.74 -17.69
N LYS A 210 1.60 -4.00 -18.36
CA LYS A 210 1.60 -4.55 -19.74
C LYS A 210 1.14 -6.00 -19.76
N LYS A 211 1.52 -6.76 -18.75
CA LYS A 211 1.22 -8.19 -18.63
C LYS A 211 -0.03 -8.46 -17.78
N LYS A 212 -0.58 -7.42 -17.15
CA LYS A 212 -1.78 -7.46 -16.28
C LYS A 212 -1.67 -8.56 -15.21
N ARG A 213 -0.56 -8.55 -14.46
CA ARG A 213 -0.29 -9.49 -13.37
C ARG A 213 0.60 -8.87 -12.33
N PHE A 214 0.54 -9.34 -11.09
CA PHE A 214 1.57 -9.08 -10.10
C PHE A 214 2.74 -10.02 -10.35
N GLU A 215 3.95 -9.48 -10.32
CA GLU A 215 5.21 -10.23 -10.42
C GLU A 215 5.95 -10.06 -9.09
N PHE A 216 6.56 -11.13 -8.59
CA PHE A 216 7.26 -11.12 -7.31
C PHE A 216 8.37 -12.17 -7.26
N ASP A 217 9.37 -11.91 -6.40
CA ASP A 217 10.44 -12.87 -6.15
C ASP A 217 9.90 -14.15 -5.52
N HIS A 218 10.28 -15.28 -6.06
CA HIS A 218 10.08 -16.56 -5.38
C HIS A 218 10.92 -16.61 -4.10
N LEU A 219 10.31 -17.02 -2.99
CA LEU A 219 10.96 -17.09 -1.69
C LEU A 219 11.37 -18.52 -1.38
N SER A 220 12.65 -18.71 -1.07
CA SER A 220 13.24 -20.00 -0.72
C SER A 220 13.97 -19.94 0.62
N PRO A 221 14.14 -21.09 1.31
CA PRO A 221 15.00 -21.17 2.47
C PRO A 221 16.46 -20.81 2.12
N MET A 222 16.99 -19.76 2.77
CA MET A 222 18.37 -19.31 2.58
C MET A 222 19.35 -19.98 3.54
N ARG A 223 18.89 -20.23 4.77
CA ARG A 223 19.66 -20.94 5.80
C ARG A 223 18.76 -21.92 6.53
N VAL A 224 19.29 -23.13 6.72
CA VAL A 224 18.64 -24.20 7.49
C VAL A 224 19.62 -24.68 8.55
N LYS A 225 19.15 -24.84 9.80
CA LYS A 225 19.93 -25.41 10.91
C LYS A 225 19.07 -26.42 11.62
N ASN A 226 19.62 -27.64 11.79
CA ASN A 226 18.91 -28.77 12.42
C ASN A 226 17.50 -29.00 11.81
N GLU A 227 17.40 -28.95 10.47
CA GLU A 227 16.17 -29.11 9.70
C GLU A 227 15.15 -27.92 9.87
N GLU A 228 15.45 -26.92 10.68
CA GLU A 228 14.64 -25.71 10.82
C GLU A 228 15.11 -24.61 9.87
N VAL A 229 14.14 -24.00 9.17
CA VAL A 229 14.40 -22.83 8.32
C VAL A 229 14.59 -21.62 9.20
N ILE A 230 15.79 -21.06 9.23
CA ILE A 230 16.15 -19.89 10.04
C ILE A 230 16.19 -18.58 9.25
N SER A 231 16.17 -18.65 7.92
CA SER A 231 16.17 -17.46 7.06
C SER A 231 15.53 -17.78 5.71
N VAL A 232 14.71 -16.90 5.21
CA VAL A 232 14.01 -16.99 3.92
C VAL A 232 14.33 -15.75 3.08
N GLY A 233 14.57 -15.92 1.80
CA GLY A 233 14.86 -14.85 0.87
C GLY A 233 14.59 -15.23 -0.57
N SER A 234 14.84 -14.30 -1.50
CA SER A 234 14.68 -14.53 -2.94
C SER A 234 15.75 -15.48 -3.47
N ASP A 235 15.35 -16.43 -4.29
CA ASP A 235 16.24 -17.32 -5.06
C ASP A 235 16.48 -16.82 -6.50
N MET A 236 16.08 -15.58 -6.80
CA MET A 236 16.18 -14.91 -8.09
C MET A 236 15.21 -15.43 -9.17
N SER A 237 14.36 -16.42 -8.91
CA SER A 237 13.26 -16.75 -9.79
C SER A 237 12.06 -15.81 -9.52
N ILE A 238 11.19 -15.65 -10.50
CA ILE A 238 10.05 -14.74 -10.45
C ILE A 238 8.77 -15.53 -10.65
N ASP A 239 7.85 -15.36 -9.72
CA ASP A 239 6.48 -15.84 -9.84
C ASP A 239 5.50 -14.70 -10.11
N GLY A 240 4.24 -15.01 -10.37
CA GLY A 240 3.21 -14.00 -10.51
C GLY A 240 1.83 -14.47 -10.18
N TYR A 241 0.98 -13.53 -9.80
CA TYR A 241 -0.47 -13.72 -9.74
C TYR A 241 -1.14 -13.01 -10.91
N LYS A 242 -1.92 -13.75 -11.70
CA LYS A 242 -2.69 -13.23 -12.84
C LYS A 242 -4.18 -13.49 -12.64
N GLN A 243 -5.00 -12.47 -12.92
CA GLN A 243 -6.46 -12.65 -12.93
C GLN A 243 -6.89 -13.53 -14.10
N ILE A 244 -7.60 -14.63 -13.79
CA ILE A 244 -8.20 -15.56 -14.75
C ILE A 244 -9.64 -15.79 -14.30
N GLY A 245 -10.59 -15.21 -15.05
CA GLY A 245 -11.98 -15.13 -14.61
C GLY A 245 -12.12 -14.34 -13.31
N ASP A 246 -12.79 -14.90 -12.34
CA ASP A 246 -13.04 -14.29 -11.02
C ASP A 246 -11.88 -14.44 -10.02
N TYR A 247 -10.79 -15.13 -10.38
CA TYR A 247 -9.75 -15.50 -9.44
C TYR A 247 -8.37 -15.06 -9.90
N TRP A 248 -7.49 -14.80 -8.93
CA TRP A 248 -6.07 -14.58 -9.14
C TRP A 248 -5.32 -15.91 -8.96
N LYS A 249 -4.74 -16.41 -10.05
CA LYS A 249 -4.03 -17.70 -10.07
C LYS A 249 -2.53 -17.48 -10.07
N LEU A 250 -1.82 -18.32 -9.33
CA LEU A 250 -0.36 -18.37 -9.34
C LEU A 250 0.14 -18.86 -10.70
N VAL A 251 1.11 -18.17 -11.25
CA VAL A 251 1.88 -18.53 -12.44
C VAL A 251 3.34 -18.58 -12.00
N PRO A 252 3.89 -19.77 -11.77
CA PRO A 252 5.28 -19.91 -11.33
C PRO A 252 6.27 -19.74 -12.49
N ASP A 253 7.53 -19.52 -12.16
CA ASP A 253 8.69 -19.53 -13.06
C ASP A 253 8.51 -18.61 -14.29
N LEU A 254 8.21 -17.36 -14.04
CA LEU A 254 8.04 -16.39 -15.11
C LEU A 254 9.37 -16.08 -15.81
N ASP A 255 9.43 -16.29 -17.15
CA ASP A 255 10.52 -15.76 -17.97
C ASP A 255 10.40 -14.23 -18.05
N VAL A 256 11.01 -13.54 -17.11
CA VAL A 256 11.12 -12.07 -17.10
C VAL A 256 12.38 -11.70 -17.88
N LYS A 257 12.26 -11.63 -19.21
CA LYS A 257 13.33 -11.06 -20.03
C LYS A 257 13.62 -9.65 -19.53
N ASN A 258 14.78 -9.49 -18.91
CA ASN A 258 15.31 -8.19 -18.54
C ASN A 258 15.36 -7.33 -19.80
N ASN A 259 14.48 -6.35 -19.95
CA ASN A 259 14.59 -5.29 -20.94
C ASN A 259 15.78 -4.35 -20.57
N ARG A 260 16.91 -4.94 -20.19
CA ARG A 260 18.20 -4.25 -20.16
C ARG A 260 18.69 -4.15 -21.57
N THR A 261 18.25 -3.12 -22.29
CA THR A 261 19.07 -2.61 -23.39
C THR A 261 18.57 -1.26 -23.87
N LYS A 262 19.04 -0.19 -23.27
CA LYS A 262 19.70 0.81 -24.11
C LYS A 262 21.16 0.80 -23.71
N LYS A 263 22.01 0.13 -24.52
CA LYS A 263 23.45 0.32 -24.47
C LYS A 263 23.69 1.81 -24.67
N VAL A 264 24.05 2.50 -23.60
CA VAL A 264 24.61 3.86 -23.70
C VAL A 264 25.92 3.68 -24.46
N LYS A 265 25.95 4.10 -25.71
CA LYS A 265 27.21 4.24 -26.45
C LYS A 265 27.97 5.38 -25.77
N ILE A 266 28.92 5.07 -24.94
CA ILE A 266 29.94 6.01 -24.49
C ILE A 266 30.84 6.25 -25.71
N LYS A 267 30.77 7.45 -26.27
CA LYS A 267 31.78 7.93 -27.22
C LYS A 267 32.98 8.38 -26.37
N TYR A 268 34.12 7.72 -26.57
CA TYR A 268 35.42 8.19 -26.10
C TYR A 268 35.87 9.38 -26.92
#